data_b9a6730ba076dac9e0e9f01a19ae615e
#
_entry.id   b9a6730ba076dac9e0e9f01a19ae615e
#
_cell.length_a   1.000
_cell.length_b   1.000
_cell.length_c   1.000
_cell.angle_alpha   90.00
_cell.angle_beta   90.00
_cell.angle_gamma   90.00
#
_symmetry.space_group_name_H-M   'P 1'
#
loop_
_entity.id
_entity.type
_entity.pdbx_description
1 polymer ?
#
loop_
_entity_poly.entity_id
_entity_poly.type
_entity_poly.pdbx_seq_one_letter_code
_entity_poly.pdbx_strand_id
1 'polypeptide(L)'
;MAGTRVRPSAGPSTSLVPAIRVFDSQRMDPNSPATQRAFFGRRKGHPLRARQVALFNSLLPKLVPDLTKPAPADLRTLFDCPLDQMRLEIGFGGAEHLIAQAQANPRSGFIASDAFVNAIGKALVAIDDHKLSNIRLHFGDASELLDWLPAGALSRIDLLYPDPWPKRRHWKRRFIQDDSLKRLARILKSGGELRFATDIADYAAWTLARVLQSPDFVWTAEQASDWRQPWPDFAGTRYEAKAKREGRVPAYFIFRKK
;
A
#
# COMPACT_ATOMS: atom_id res chain seq x y z
N MET A 1 37.60 -34.88 -38.92
CA MET A 1 36.42 -34.02 -39.23
C MET A 1 35.83 -33.51 -37.93
N ALA A 2 36.12 -32.27 -37.56
CA ALA A 2 35.66 -31.65 -36.33
C ALA A 2 34.38 -30.85 -36.62
N GLY A 3 33.26 -31.28 -36.02
CA GLY A 3 31.97 -30.61 -36.16
C GLY A 3 31.84 -29.42 -35.20
N THR A 4 31.88 -28.25 -35.74
CA THR A 4 31.67 -26.99 -34.99
C THR A 4 30.20 -26.83 -34.61
N ARG A 5 29.89 -26.94 -33.31
CA ARG A 5 28.55 -26.59 -32.76
C ARG A 5 28.41 -25.07 -32.73
N VAL A 6 27.57 -24.55 -33.61
CA VAL A 6 27.10 -23.16 -33.56
C VAL A 6 26.12 -23.02 -32.38
N ARG A 7 26.42 -22.12 -31.46
CA ARG A 7 25.47 -21.70 -30.39
C ARG A 7 24.43 -20.77 -31.02
N PRO A 8 23.12 -20.93 -30.70
CA PRO A 8 22.12 -19.97 -31.13
C PRO A 8 22.35 -18.62 -30.47
N SER A 9 22.32 -17.56 -31.27
CA SER A 9 22.40 -16.17 -30.85
C SER A 9 21.30 -15.83 -29.89
N ALA A 10 21.64 -15.11 -28.82
CA ALA A 10 20.67 -14.52 -27.87
C ALA A 10 19.68 -13.64 -28.65
N GLY A 11 18.40 -13.94 -28.53
CA GLY A 11 17.32 -13.11 -29.04
C GLY A 11 17.32 -11.72 -28.39
N PRO A 12 16.67 -10.74 -29.02
CA PRO A 12 16.73 -9.36 -28.59
C PRO A 12 16.19 -9.24 -27.16
N SER A 13 16.98 -8.58 -26.32
CA SER A 13 16.61 -8.11 -24.97
C SER A 13 15.23 -7.46 -25.05
N THR A 14 14.24 -8.08 -24.40
CA THR A 14 12.89 -7.54 -24.24
C THR A 14 12.98 -6.17 -23.55
N SER A 15 12.92 -5.10 -24.34
CA SER A 15 12.86 -3.74 -23.87
C SER A 15 11.66 -3.61 -22.91
N LEU A 16 11.92 -3.10 -21.70
CA LEU A 16 10.91 -2.72 -20.72
C LEU A 16 9.75 -2.00 -21.42
N VAL A 17 8.54 -2.48 -21.15
CA VAL A 17 7.28 -1.98 -21.70
C VAL A 17 7.21 -0.45 -21.53
N PRO A 18 6.80 0.31 -22.57
CA PRO A 18 6.78 1.79 -22.53
C PRO A 18 6.09 2.39 -21.31
N ALA A 19 5.00 1.78 -20.79
CA ALA A 19 4.30 2.24 -19.61
C ALA A 19 5.15 2.16 -18.33
N ILE A 20 6.00 1.14 -18.19
CA ILE A 20 6.94 1.04 -17.07
C ILE A 20 8.01 2.13 -17.17
N ARG A 21 8.39 2.53 -18.39
CA ARG A 21 9.31 3.66 -18.60
C ARG A 21 8.70 5.01 -18.28
N VAL A 22 7.40 5.23 -18.56
CA VAL A 22 6.72 6.49 -18.23
C VAL A 22 6.69 6.69 -16.71
N PHE A 23 6.43 5.63 -15.92
CA PHE A 23 6.48 5.72 -14.47
C PHE A 23 7.90 5.79 -13.88
N ASP A 24 8.92 5.27 -14.60
CA ASP A 24 10.33 5.40 -14.19
C ASP A 24 10.92 6.77 -14.55
N SER A 25 10.36 7.46 -15.56
CA SER A 25 10.77 8.81 -15.99
C SER A 25 10.12 9.95 -15.20
N GLN A 26 9.09 9.68 -14.39
CA GLN A 26 8.59 10.60 -13.35
C GLN A 26 9.49 10.55 -12.08
N ARG A 27 10.78 10.28 -12.22
CA ARG A 27 11.76 10.56 -11.17
C ARG A 27 11.73 12.06 -10.93
N MET A 28 11.19 12.41 -9.77
CA MET A 28 11.25 13.76 -9.24
C MET A 28 12.68 14.30 -9.32
N ASP A 29 12.80 15.59 -9.56
CA ASP A 29 14.04 16.35 -9.49
C ASP A 29 14.84 15.90 -8.25
N PRO A 30 16.09 15.42 -8.41
CA PRO A 30 16.94 14.99 -7.31
C PRO A 30 17.18 16.09 -6.27
N ASN A 31 16.90 17.36 -6.56
CA ASN A 31 17.04 18.51 -5.68
C ASN A 31 15.73 18.91 -4.98
N SER A 32 14.60 18.22 -5.20
CA SER A 32 13.37 18.50 -4.47
C SER A 32 13.49 18.05 -3.01
N PRO A 33 13.07 18.87 -2.02
CA PRO A 33 13.06 18.47 -0.59
C PRO A 33 12.28 17.20 -0.29
N ALA A 34 11.32 16.81 -1.16
CA ALA A 34 10.59 15.56 -1.06
C ALA A 34 11.43 14.31 -1.43
N THR A 35 12.56 14.48 -2.12
CA THR A 35 13.42 13.39 -2.64
C THR A 35 14.37 12.79 -1.60
N GLN A 36 14.47 13.32 -0.40
CA GLN A 36 15.43 12.85 0.61
C GLN A 36 15.01 11.59 1.38
N ARG A 37 13.82 11.03 1.15
CA ARG A 37 13.41 9.80 1.81
C ARG A 37 13.69 8.58 0.94
N ALA A 38 14.74 7.84 1.28
CA ALA A 38 15.06 6.60 0.59
C ALA A 38 13.98 5.55 0.84
N PHE A 39 13.29 5.12 -0.21
CA PHE A 39 12.44 3.93 -0.16
C PHE A 39 13.29 2.68 0.06
N PHE A 40 13.02 1.92 1.12
CA PHE A 40 13.81 0.75 1.52
C PHE A 40 13.18 -0.59 1.13
N GLY A 41 11.97 -0.60 0.61
CA GLY A 41 11.25 -1.80 0.22
C GLY A 41 11.70 -2.39 -1.11
N ARG A 42 11.20 -3.61 -1.42
CA ARG A 42 11.46 -4.29 -2.69
C ARG A 42 10.60 -3.64 -3.81
N ARG A 43 11.24 -3.23 -4.91
CA ARG A 43 10.54 -2.60 -6.06
C ARG A 43 10.20 -3.58 -7.18
N LYS A 44 11.03 -4.61 -7.41
CA LYS A 44 10.88 -5.57 -8.53
C LYS A 44 10.98 -7.01 -8.04
N GLY A 45 10.18 -7.89 -8.65
CA GLY A 45 10.17 -9.33 -8.41
C GLY A 45 10.41 -10.11 -9.70
N HIS A 46 9.71 -11.24 -9.87
CA HIS A 46 9.70 -11.98 -11.12
C HIS A 46 9.11 -11.14 -12.27
N PRO A 47 9.47 -11.44 -13.53
CA PRO A 47 8.84 -10.82 -14.70
C PRO A 47 7.30 -10.88 -14.62
N LEU A 48 6.66 -9.83 -15.08
CA LEU A 48 5.20 -9.78 -15.18
C LEU A 48 4.72 -10.78 -16.25
N ARG A 49 3.55 -11.39 -16.00
CA ARG A 49 2.87 -12.22 -16.99
C ARG A 49 2.26 -11.35 -18.09
N ALA A 50 2.04 -11.91 -19.29
CA ALA A 50 1.52 -11.17 -20.45
C ALA A 50 0.24 -10.35 -20.13
N ARG A 51 -0.74 -10.94 -19.44
CA ARG A 51 -1.96 -10.23 -19.01
C ARG A 51 -1.66 -9.05 -18.08
N GLN A 52 -0.74 -9.21 -17.14
CA GLN A 52 -0.33 -8.12 -16.25
C GLN A 52 0.28 -6.96 -17.05
N VAL A 53 1.17 -7.28 -18.00
CA VAL A 53 1.77 -6.27 -18.90
C VAL A 53 0.68 -5.53 -19.71
N ALA A 54 -0.29 -6.26 -20.26
CA ALA A 54 -1.40 -5.64 -20.99
C ALA A 54 -2.19 -4.66 -20.11
N LEU A 55 -2.51 -5.05 -18.87
CA LEU A 55 -3.26 -4.22 -17.92
C LEU A 55 -2.45 -3.03 -17.39
N PHE A 56 -1.12 -3.15 -17.28
CA PHE A 56 -0.27 -2.00 -17.00
C PHE A 56 -0.39 -0.90 -18.06
N ASN A 57 -0.57 -1.30 -19.34
CA ASN A 57 -0.69 -0.35 -20.44
C ASN A 57 -2.11 0.19 -20.61
N SER A 58 -3.15 -0.60 -20.34
CA SER A 58 -4.54 -0.26 -20.65
C SER A 58 -5.37 0.19 -19.46
N LEU A 59 -5.14 -0.39 -18.27
CA LEU A 59 -5.95 -0.15 -17.08
C LEU A 59 -5.26 0.76 -16.07
N LEU A 60 -3.97 0.55 -15.77
CA LEU A 60 -3.27 1.34 -14.77
C LEU A 60 -3.35 2.86 -15.01
N PRO A 61 -3.19 3.39 -16.24
CA PRO A 61 -3.30 4.83 -16.49
C PRO A 61 -4.66 5.43 -16.11
N LYS A 62 -5.72 4.61 -16.10
CA LYS A 62 -7.08 5.03 -15.73
C LYS A 62 -7.31 5.03 -14.21
N LEU A 63 -6.46 4.31 -13.46
CA LEU A 63 -6.60 4.12 -12.02
C LEU A 63 -5.65 5.01 -11.21
N VAL A 64 -4.60 5.55 -11.82
CA VAL A 64 -3.60 6.36 -11.11
C VAL A 64 -4.04 7.81 -11.03
N PRO A 65 -4.17 8.38 -9.81
CA PRO A 65 -4.37 9.81 -9.66
C PRO A 65 -3.10 10.59 -10.09
N ASP A 66 -3.29 11.75 -10.68
CA ASP A 66 -2.19 12.63 -11.11
C ASP A 66 -1.68 13.45 -9.92
N LEU A 67 -0.62 12.97 -9.27
CA LEU A 67 -0.02 13.64 -8.12
C LEU A 67 0.76 14.92 -8.49
N THR A 68 0.94 15.23 -9.77
CA THR A 68 1.57 16.48 -10.20
C THR A 68 0.63 17.69 -10.06
N LYS A 69 -0.68 17.42 -9.96
CA LYS A 69 -1.72 18.41 -9.70
C LYS A 69 -2.11 18.41 -8.23
N PRO A 70 -2.60 19.52 -7.69
CA PRO A 70 -3.21 19.53 -6.36
C PRO A 70 -4.31 18.46 -6.25
N ALA A 71 -4.40 17.81 -5.10
CA ALA A 71 -5.49 16.88 -4.85
C ALA A 71 -6.84 17.62 -4.88
N PRO A 72 -7.90 16.99 -5.42
CA PRO A 72 -9.22 17.55 -5.29
C PRO A 72 -9.63 17.63 -3.82
N ALA A 73 -10.36 18.69 -3.44
CA ALA A 73 -10.87 18.86 -2.08
C ALA A 73 -11.78 17.67 -1.66
N ASP A 74 -12.54 17.16 -2.60
CA ASP A 74 -13.35 15.95 -2.45
C ASP A 74 -12.73 14.81 -3.28
N LEU A 75 -12.08 13.87 -2.61
CA LEU A 75 -11.45 12.70 -3.25
C LEU A 75 -12.44 11.79 -3.98
N ARG A 76 -13.76 11.88 -3.68
CA ARG A 76 -14.78 11.07 -4.36
C ARG A 76 -14.89 11.43 -5.84
N THR A 77 -14.52 12.65 -6.21
CA THR A 77 -14.50 13.10 -7.63
C THR A 77 -13.46 12.38 -8.50
N LEU A 78 -12.54 11.62 -7.89
CA LEU A 78 -11.62 10.74 -8.62
C LEU A 78 -12.31 9.49 -9.19
N PHE A 79 -13.59 9.27 -8.86
CA PHE A 79 -14.32 8.04 -9.19
C PHE A 79 -15.60 8.35 -9.95
N ASP A 80 -15.97 7.42 -10.84
CA ASP A 80 -17.19 7.54 -11.64
C ASP A 80 -18.40 6.84 -11.00
N CYS A 81 -18.29 6.45 -9.72
CA CYS A 81 -19.34 5.78 -8.96
C CYS A 81 -19.68 6.58 -7.67
N PRO A 82 -20.92 6.46 -7.17
CA PRO A 82 -21.33 7.18 -5.95
C PRO A 82 -20.64 6.59 -4.71
N LEU A 83 -19.96 7.44 -3.93
CA LEU A 83 -19.19 7.07 -2.77
C LEU A 83 -19.59 7.89 -1.54
N ASP A 84 -19.62 7.23 -0.37
CA ASP A 84 -19.93 7.85 0.93
C ASP A 84 -18.67 8.22 1.71
N GLN A 85 -17.59 7.46 1.53
CA GLN A 85 -16.35 7.61 2.29
C GLN A 85 -15.14 7.17 1.50
N MET A 86 -13.98 7.63 1.97
CA MET A 86 -12.69 7.29 1.37
C MET A 86 -11.81 6.54 2.36
N ARG A 87 -11.11 5.51 1.89
CA ARG A 87 -10.17 4.69 2.66
C ARG A 87 -8.83 4.60 1.92
N LEU A 88 -7.76 4.38 2.68
CA LEU A 88 -6.41 4.18 2.15
C LEU A 88 -5.85 2.84 2.62
N GLU A 89 -5.26 2.06 1.71
CA GLU A 89 -4.44 0.90 2.08
C GLU A 89 -3.00 1.11 1.64
N ILE A 90 -2.05 0.98 2.58
CA ILE A 90 -0.63 1.20 2.35
C ILE A 90 0.10 -0.14 2.35
N GLY A 91 0.80 -0.46 1.24
CA GLY A 91 1.53 -1.71 1.11
C GLY A 91 0.62 -2.91 0.90
N PHE A 92 -0.34 -2.83 -0.02
CA PHE A 92 -1.38 -3.86 -0.22
C PHE A 92 -0.85 -5.22 -0.74
N GLY A 93 0.39 -5.32 -1.17
CA GLY A 93 1.08 -6.58 -1.49
C GLY A 93 0.37 -7.45 -2.51
N GLY A 94 -0.38 -8.43 -2.04
CA GLY A 94 -1.15 -9.34 -2.90
C GLY A 94 -2.49 -8.82 -3.36
N ALA A 95 -2.93 -7.71 -2.77
CA ALA A 95 -4.23 -7.07 -2.94
C ALA A 95 -5.42 -7.89 -2.39
N GLU A 96 -5.19 -9.00 -1.68
CA GLU A 96 -6.28 -9.84 -1.17
C GLU A 96 -7.26 -9.04 -0.30
N HIS A 97 -6.72 -8.28 0.67
CA HIS A 97 -7.53 -7.47 1.58
C HIS A 97 -8.20 -6.31 0.83
N LEU A 98 -7.45 -5.56 0.02
CA LEU A 98 -7.95 -4.44 -0.78
C LEU A 98 -9.16 -4.85 -1.63
N ILE A 99 -9.03 -5.94 -2.39
CA ILE A 99 -10.09 -6.43 -3.29
C ILE A 99 -11.32 -6.86 -2.50
N ALA A 100 -11.15 -7.65 -1.44
CA ALA A 100 -12.26 -8.09 -0.60
C ALA A 100 -12.98 -6.91 0.05
N GLN A 101 -12.24 -5.92 0.53
CA GLN A 101 -12.83 -4.70 1.10
C GLN A 101 -13.59 -3.87 0.07
N ALA A 102 -13.05 -3.74 -1.16
CA ALA A 102 -13.72 -3.00 -2.23
C ALA A 102 -15.02 -3.68 -2.70
N GLN A 103 -15.04 -5.01 -2.76
CA GLN A 103 -16.24 -5.80 -3.09
C GLN A 103 -17.31 -5.70 -1.99
N ALA A 104 -16.90 -5.83 -0.73
CA ALA A 104 -17.82 -5.77 0.41
C ALA A 104 -18.38 -4.36 0.67
N ASN A 105 -17.71 -3.32 0.18
CA ASN A 105 -18.07 -1.93 0.44
C ASN A 105 -18.14 -1.10 -0.86
N PRO A 106 -19.11 -1.35 -1.76
CA PRO A 106 -19.16 -0.71 -3.08
C PRO A 106 -19.35 0.81 -3.01
N ARG A 107 -19.86 1.34 -1.88
CA ARG A 107 -20.00 2.79 -1.65
C ARG A 107 -18.81 3.42 -0.91
N SER A 108 -17.72 2.67 -0.71
CA SER A 108 -16.44 3.20 -0.22
C SER A 108 -15.44 3.29 -1.36
N GLY A 109 -14.75 4.43 -1.51
CA GLY A 109 -13.63 4.59 -2.41
C GLY A 109 -12.33 4.16 -1.73
N PHE A 110 -11.52 3.42 -2.45
CA PHE A 110 -10.22 2.93 -1.96
C PHE A 110 -9.11 3.57 -2.77
N ILE A 111 -8.19 4.23 -2.08
CA ILE A 111 -6.89 4.58 -2.65
C ILE A 111 -5.89 3.58 -2.07
N ALA A 112 -5.04 2.98 -2.89
CA ALA A 112 -4.08 2.00 -2.43
C ALA A 112 -2.69 2.27 -3.00
N SER A 113 -1.65 2.19 -2.16
CA SER A 113 -0.27 2.47 -2.54
C SER A 113 0.61 1.24 -2.35
N ASP A 114 1.40 0.92 -3.37
CA ASP A 114 2.48 -0.06 -3.28
C ASP A 114 3.60 0.29 -4.29
N ALA A 115 4.84 0.15 -3.87
CA ALA A 115 6.01 0.39 -4.74
C ALA A 115 6.49 -0.88 -5.45
N PHE A 116 5.90 -2.04 -5.15
CA PHE A 116 6.29 -3.32 -5.70
C PHE A 116 5.50 -3.62 -6.99
N VAL A 117 6.19 -3.63 -8.14
CA VAL A 117 5.57 -3.80 -9.47
C VAL A 117 4.66 -5.04 -9.56
N ASN A 118 5.04 -6.14 -8.91
CA ASN A 118 4.22 -7.36 -8.93
C ASN A 118 2.95 -7.25 -8.07
N ALA A 119 2.94 -6.39 -7.05
CA ALA A 119 1.73 -6.06 -6.28
C ALA A 119 0.73 -5.33 -7.17
N ILE A 120 1.18 -4.27 -7.86
CA ILE A 120 0.35 -3.54 -8.83
C ILE A 120 -0.20 -4.51 -9.90
N GLY A 121 0.67 -5.35 -10.49
CA GLY A 121 0.23 -6.33 -11.50
C GLY A 121 -0.86 -7.30 -11.01
N LYS A 122 -0.84 -7.69 -9.74
CA LYS A 122 -1.87 -8.54 -9.14
C LYS A 122 -3.16 -7.76 -8.90
N ALA A 123 -3.05 -6.54 -8.35
CA ALA A 123 -4.20 -5.67 -8.14
C ALA A 123 -4.93 -5.40 -9.46
N LEU A 124 -4.20 -5.07 -10.53
CA LEU A 124 -4.79 -4.82 -11.86
C LEU A 124 -5.59 -6.03 -12.38
N VAL A 125 -5.03 -7.25 -12.25
CA VAL A 125 -5.73 -8.46 -12.66
C VAL A 125 -7.01 -8.64 -11.85
N ALA A 126 -6.96 -8.50 -10.53
CA ALA A 126 -8.13 -8.67 -9.68
C ALA A 126 -9.19 -7.56 -9.89
N ILE A 127 -8.77 -6.30 -10.08
CA ILE A 127 -9.68 -5.19 -10.41
C ILE A 127 -10.40 -5.46 -11.74
N ASP A 128 -9.66 -5.96 -12.77
CA ASP A 128 -10.24 -6.31 -14.06
C ASP A 128 -11.18 -7.52 -13.97
N ASP A 129 -10.80 -8.57 -13.24
CA ASP A 129 -11.62 -9.78 -13.05
C ASP A 129 -12.95 -9.46 -12.36
N HIS A 130 -12.94 -8.63 -11.33
CA HIS A 130 -14.11 -8.27 -10.53
C HIS A 130 -14.82 -6.99 -11.00
N LYS A 131 -14.32 -6.32 -12.06
CA LYS A 131 -14.89 -5.07 -12.61
C LYS A 131 -15.07 -3.98 -11.55
N LEU A 132 -14.08 -3.84 -10.67
CA LEU A 132 -14.15 -2.87 -9.57
C LEU A 132 -13.88 -1.45 -10.09
N SER A 133 -14.81 -0.53 -9.80
CA SER A 133 -14.72 0.90 -10.17
C SER A 133 -14.32 1.80 -9.01
N ASN A 134 -14.34 1.27 -7.77
CA ASN A 134 -14.13 2.01 -6.53
C ASN A 134 -12.69 1.95 -5.99
N ILE A 135 -11.70 1.63 -6.85
CA ILE A 135 -10.27 1.59 -6.49
C ILE A 135 -9.47 2.58 -7.35
N ARG A 136 -8.53 3.29 -6.70
CA ARG A 136 -7.44 4.03 -7.35
C ARG A 136 -6.11 3.53 -6.81
N LEU A 137 -5.09 3.44 -7.67
CA LEU A 137 -3.79 2.87 -7.34
C LEU A 137 -2.70 3.94 -7.42
N HIS A 138 -1.84 4.00 -6.42
CA HIS A 138 -0.59 4.74 -6.47
C HIS A 138 0.58 3.74 -6.59
N PHE A 139 1.31 3.82 -7.70
CA PHE A 139 2.50 2.99 -7.92
C PHE A 139 3.75 3.78 -7.53
N GLY A 140 4.06 3.82 -6.24
CA GLY A 140 5.18 4.62 -5.73
C GLY A 140 5.38 4.49 -4.23
N ASP A 141 6.16 5.40 -3.67
CA ASP A 141 6.31 5.54 -2.23
C ASP A 141 5.04 6.15 -1.63
N ALA A 142 4.49 5.49 -0.63
CA ALA A 142 3.29 5.97 0.07
C ALA A 142 3.49 7.39 0.65
N SER A 143 4.72 7.80 0.94
CA SER A 143 5.02 9.15 1.44
C SER A 143 4.56 10.24 0.47
N GLU A 144 4.71 10.03 -0.84
CA GLU A 144 4.26 10.96 -1.88
C GLU A 144 2.74 11.13 -1.84
N LEU A 145 2.05 10.00 -1.71
CA LEU A 145 0.58 10.00 -1.59
C LEU A 145 0.11 10.63 -0.28
N LEU A 146 0.80 10.37 0.85
CA LEU A 146 0.46 11.00 2.12
C LEU A 146 0.60 12.52 2.05
N ASP A 147 1.60 13.06 1.36
CA ASP A 147 1.77 14.51 1.22
C ASP A 147 0.71 15.12 0.30
N TRP A 148 0.31 14.40 -0.74
CA TRP A 148 -0.68 14.84 -1.72
C TRP A 148 -2.11 14.87 -1.17
N LEU A 149 -2.51 13.90 -0.34
CA LEU A 149 -3.88 13.76 0.16
C LEU A 149 -4.30 14.96 1.02
N PRO A 150 -5.55 15.44 0.89
CA PRO A 150 -6.08 16.55 1.70
C PRO A 150 -6.22 16.15 3.18
N ALA A 151 -6.18 17.14 4.05
CA ALA A 151 -6.44 16.95 5.47
C ALA A 151 -7.89 16.48 5.70
N GLY A 152 -8.09 15.53 6.62
CA GLY A 152 -9.43 15.06 7.02
C GLY A 152 -10.22 14.31 5.94
N ALA A 153 -9.58 13.89 4.84
CA ALA A 153 -10.26 13.29 3.70
C ALA A 153 -10.62 11.81 3.86
N LEU A 154 -9.96 11.11 4.78
CA LEU A 154 -10.09 9.65 4.91
C LEU A 154 -10.84 9.25 6.19
N SER A 155 -11.71 8.25 6.07
CA SER A 155 -12.37 7.61 7.21
C SER A 155 -11.53 6.50 7.84
N ARG A 156 -10.65 5.84 7.05
CA ARG A 156 -9.82 4.72 7.50
C ARG A 156 -8.53 4.62 6.70
N ILE A 157 -7.48 4.21 7.39
CA ILE A 157 -6.20 3.82 6.80
C ILE A 157 -5.86 2.41 7.29
N ASP A 158 -5.53 1.52 6.36
CA ASP A 158 -5.08 0.16 6.64
C ASP A 158 -3.58 0.05 6.33
N LEU A 159 -2.78 -0.38 7.33
CA LEU A 159 -1.35 -0.67 7.22
C LEU A 159 -1.12 -2.09 7.74
N LEU A 160 -1.09 -3.05 6.83
CA LEU A 160 -1.14 -4.47 7.17
C LEU A 160 0.20 -5.15 6.89
N TYR A 161 0.78 -5.74 7.93
CA TYR A 161 2.04 -6.49 7.86
C TYR A 161 3.18 -5.73 7.16
N PRO A 162 3.42 -4.45 7.52
CA PRO A 162 4.53 -3.70 6.93
C PRO A 162 5.88 -4.31 7.31
N ASP A 163 6.91 -4.03 6.50
CA ASP A 163 8.26 -4.53 6.70
C ASP A 163 8.76 -4.25 8.13
N PRO A 164 9.09 -5.27 8.94
CA PRO A 164 9.36 -5.11 10.38
C PRO A 164 10.75 -4.57 10.70
N TRP A 165 11.71 -4.67 9.77
CA TRP A 165 13.09 -4.23 9.95
C TRP A 165 13.67 -4.65 11.31
N PRO A 166 13.90 -5.97 11.58
CA PRO A 166 14.18 -6.48 12.91
C PRO A 166 15.51 -5.99 13.49
N LYS A 167 16.51 -5.67 12.66
CA LYS A 167 17.81 -5.18 13.13
C LYS A 167 17.69 -3.74 13.63
N ARG A 168 18.14 -3.45 14.85
CA ARG A 168 18.06 -2.14 15.51
C ARG A 168 18.53 -0.97 14.62
N ARG A 169 19.66 -1.15 13.90
CA ARG A 169 20.18 -0.14 12.95
C ARG A 169 19.20 0.18 11.79
N HIS A 170 18.17 -0.67 11.56
CA HIS A 170 17.17 -0.51 10.51
C HIS A 170 15.82 0.01 11.02
N TRP A 171 15.62 0.21 12.31
CA TRP A 171 14.34 0.67 12.87
C TRP A 171 13.86 2.00 12.29
N LYS A 172 14.80 2.87 11.89
CA LYS A 172 14.49 4.11 11.16
C LYS A 172 13.79 3.89 9.81
N ARG A 173 13.75 2.64 9.30
CA ARG A 173 13.08 2.25 8.05
C ARG A 173 11.64 1.78 8.28
N ARG A 174 11.25 1.52 9.52
CA ARG A 174 9.88 1.15 9.87
C ARG A 174 8.95 2.26 9.44
N PHE A 175 7.80 1.90 8.87
CA PHE A 175 6.83 2.88 8.39
C PHE A 175 6.27 3.74 9.55
N ILE A 176 5.94 3.11 10.68
CA ILE A 176 5.48 3.85 11.87
C ILE A 176 6.64 4.55 12.55
N GLN A 177 6.68 5.85 12.36
CA GLN A 177 7.56 6.85 12.97
C GLN A 177 6.70 8.03 13.41
N ASP A 178 7.24 8.92 14.25
CA ASP A 178 6.50 10.07 14.73
C ASP A 178 6.05 11.00 13.58
N ASP A 179 6.89 11.18 12.57
CA ASP A 179 6.54 11.94 11.38
C ASP A 179 5.43 11.28 10.53
N SER A 180 5.52 9.98 10.29
CA SER A 180 4.47 9.28 9.54
C SER A 180 3.14 9.29 10.30
N LEU A 181 3.15 9.17 11.64
CA LEU A 181 1.94 9.28 12.46
C LEU A 181 1.28 10.66 12.32
N LYS A 182 2.04 11.75 12.34
CA LYS A 182 1.51 13.11 12.11
C LYS A 182 0.87 13.23 10.72
N ARG A 183 1.50 12.67 9.68
CA ARG A 183 0.96 12.68 8.31
C ARG A 183 -0.32 11.86 8.20
N LEU A 184 -0.36 10.65 8.81
CA LEU A 184 -1.55 9.81 8.86
C LEU A 184 -2.69 10.51 9.61
N ALA A 185 -2.38 11.15 10.74
CA ALA A 185 -3.37 11.92 11.51
C ALA A 185 -3.92 13.09 10.68
N ARG A 186 -3.08 13.80 9.92
CA ARG A 186 -3.50 14.93 9.10
C ARG A 186 -4.58 14.53 8.07
N ILE A 187 -4.40 13.40 7.39
CA ILE A 187 -5.30 12.97 6.32
C ILE A 187 -6.55 12.22 6.82
N LEU A 188 -6.53 11.71 8.06
CA LEU A 188 -7.72 11.14 8.68
C LEU A 188 -8.68 12.24 9.17
N LYS A 189 -9.99 12.04 8.99
CA LYS A 189 -11.01 12.84 9.66
C LYS A 189 -11.00 12.57 11.16
N SER A 190 -11.54 13.47 11.98
CA SER A 190 -11.76 13.22 13.42
C SER A 190 -12.60 11.96 13.59
N GLY A 191 -12.24 11.08 14.52
CA GLY A 191 -12.84 9.77 14.72
C GLY A 191 -12.48 8.72 13.68
N GLY A 192 -11.70 9.07 12.64
CA GLY A 192 -11.20 8.12 11.63
C GLY A 192 -10.21 7.12 12.22
N GLU A 193 -10.06 5.97 11.57
CA GLU A 193 -9.29 4.84 12.10
C GLU A 193 -7.99 4.61 11.34
N LEU A 194 -6.90 4.43 12.07
CA LEU A 194 -5.69 3.78 11.59
C LEU A 194 -5.70 2.33 12.08
N ARG A 195 -5.79 1.38 11.16
CA ARG A 195 -5.73 -0.05 11.44
C ARG A 195 -4.35 -0.58 11.10
N PHE A 196 -3.74 -1.25 12.06
CA PHE A 196 -2.40 -1.79 11.93
C PHE A 196 -2.38 -3.26 12.33
N ALA A 197 -1.81 -4.12 11.49
CA ALA A 197 -1.61 -5.53 11.82
C ALA A 197 -0.14 -5.93 11.60
N THR A 198 0.40 -6.75 12.51
CA THR A 198 1.74 -7.32 12.42
C THR A 198 1.84 -8.62 13.21
N ASP A 199 2.65 -9.56 12.74
CA ASP A 199 3.01 -10.80 13.42
C ASP A 199 4.36 -10.71 14.15
N ILE A 200 4.96 -9.52 14.20
CA ILE A 200 6.26 -9.27 14.83
C ILE A 200 6.07 -8.49 16.13
N ALA A 201 6.23 -9.18 17.26
CA ALA A 201 6.00 -8.61 18.60
C ALA A 201 6.79 -7.32 18.86
N ASP A 202 8.06 -7.26 18.42
CA ASP A 202 8.89 -6.07 18.55
C ASP A 202 8.33 -4.89 17.73
N TYR A 203 7.73 -5.13 16.55
CA TYR A 203 7.10 -4.07 15.79
C TYR A 203 5.74 -3.66 16.38
N ALA A 204 5.00 -4.60 16.96
CA ALA A 204 3.79 -4.30 17.71
C ALA A 204 4.09 -3.36 18.89
N ALA A 205 5.08 -3.71 19.73
CA ALA A 205 5.51 -2.88 20.86
C ALA A 205 6.02 -1.50 20.41
N TRP A 206 6.80 -1.45 19.33
CA TRP A 206 7.29 -0.20 18.72
C TRP A 206 6.13 0.72 18.29
N THR A 207 5.11 0.16 17.64
CA THR A 207 3.96 0.90 17.17
C THR A 207 3.14 1.45 18.33
N LEU A 208 2.83 0.60 19.32
CA LEU A 208 2.10 1.03 20.52
C LEU A 208 2.83 2.14 21.26
N ALA A 209 4.14 2.02 21.50
CA ALA A 209 4.91 3.03 22.21
C ALA A 209 4.81 4.42 21.53
N ARG A 210 4.82 4.48 20.19
CA ARG A 210 4.70 5.74 19.45
C ARG A 210 3.30 6.29 19.42
N VAL A 211 2.31 5.42 19.21
CA VAL A 211 0.91 5.86 19.18
C VAL A 211 0.46 6.37 20.55
N LEU A 212 0.86 5.72 21.64
CA LEU A 212 0.53 6.16 23.00
C LEU A 212 1.18 7.51 23.37
N GLN A 213 2.31 7.84 22.74
CA GLN A 213 2.97 9.16 22.90
C GLN A 213 2.41 10.21 21.94
N SER A 214 1.68 9.82 20.91
CA SER A 214 1.10 10.75 19.92
C SER A 214 -0.09 11.50 20.51
N PRO A 215 -0.14 12.85 20.38
CA PRO A 215 -1.30 13.60 20.77
C PRO A 215 -2.53 13.33 19.89
N ASP A 216 -2.33 12.80 18.69
CA ASP A 216 -3.34 12.72 17.64
C ASP A 216 -4.19 11.45 17.69
N PHE A 217 -3.70 10.40 18.34
CA PHE A 217 -4.34 9.09 18.35
C PHE A 217 -4.69 8.61 19.75
N VAL A 218 -5.70 7.77 19.82
CA VAL A 218 -6.03 6.96 20.98
C VAL A 218 -6.09 5.49 20.58
N TRP A 219 -5.52 4.61 21.37
CA TRP A 219 -5.68 3.17 21.20
C TRP A 219 -7.04 2.75 21.76
N THR A 220 -7.83 2.01 20.97
CA THR A 220 -9.24 1.71 21.29
C THR A 220 -9.42 0.40 22.06
N ALA A 221 -8.37 -0.40 22.25
CA ALA A 221 -8.50 -1.69 22.95
C ALA A 221 -8.69 -1.49 24.45
N GLU A 222 -9.70 -2.16 25.02
CA GLU A 222 -10.01 -2.21 26.44
C GLU A 222 -9.56 -3.53 27.06
N GLN A 223 -9.50 -4.61 26.28
CA GLN A 223 -9.13 -5.94 26.71
C GLN A 223 -8.23 -6.65 25.68
N ALA A 224 -7.61 -7.75 26.08
CA ALA A 224 -6.64 -8.45 25.25
C ALA A 224 -7.23 -9.02 23.95
N SER A 225 -8.49 -9.44 23.94
CA SER A 225 -9.18 -9.93 22.74
C SER A 225 -9.25 -8.87 21.63
N ASP A 226 -9.33 -7.58 21.98
CA ASP A 226 -9.54 -6.48 21.04
C ASP A 226 -8.34 -6.26 20.10
N TRP A 227 -7.18 -6.79 20.45
CA TRP A 227 -5.97 -6.69 19.62
C TRP A 227 -5.31 -8.03 19.31
N ARG A 228 -5.81 -9.13 19.89
CA ARG A 228 -5.33 -10.50 19.61
C ARG A 228 -6.15 -11.21 18.56
N GLN A 229 -7.32 -10.69 18.23
CA GLN A 229 -8.17 -11.20 17.16
C GLN A 229 -8.31 -10.15 16.05
N PRO A 230 -8.46 -10.57 14.79
CA PRO A 230 -8.74 -9.64 13.72
C PRO A 230 -10.10 -8.97 13.94
N TRP A 231 -10.21 -7.72 13.50
CA TRP A 231 -11.51 -7.04 13.48
C TRP A 231 -12.50 -7.75 12.56
N PRO A 232 -13.83 -7.63 12.77
CA PRO A 232 -14.84 -8.47 12.11
C PRO A 232 -14.83 -8.41 10.57
N ASP A 233 -14.49 -7.26 9.99
CA ASP A 233 -14.42 -7.05 8.54
C ASP A 233 -13.03 -7.32 7.93
N PHE A 234 -12.11 -7.95 8.68
CA PHE A 234 -10.78 -8.27 8.19
C PHE A 234 -10.81 -9.47 7.23
N ALA A 235 -10.51 -9.23 5.97
CA ALA A 235 -10.54 -10.27 4.95
C ALA A 235 -9.31 -11.19 4.93
N GLY A 236 -8.34 -10.94 5.84
CA GLY A 236 -7.07 -11.68 5.86
C GLY A 236 -6.06 -11.19 4.80
N THR A 237 -4.83 -11.65 4.94
CA THR A 237 -3.75 -11.45 3.99
C THR A 237 -2.91 -12.71 3.88
N ARG A 238 -2.16 -12.86 2.78
CA ARG A 238 -1.16 -13.95 2.64
C ARG A 238 -0.11 -13.92 3.75
N TYR A 239 0.23 -12.73 4.27
CA TYR A 239 1.21 -12.55 5.33
C TYR A 239 0.67 -13.07 6.66
N GLU A 240 -0.59 -12.83 6.96
CA GLU A 240 -1.28 -13.44 8.09
C GLU A 240 -1.30 -14.96 8.00
N ALA A 241 -1.72 -15.48 6.84
CA ALA A 241 -1.76 -16.92 6.61
C ALA A 241 -0.37 -17.57 6.76
N LYS A 242 0.68 -16.88 6.31
CA LYS A 242 2.08 -17.31 6.51
C LYS A 242 2.45 -17.27 7.98
N ALA A 243 2.16 -16.19 8.69
CA ALA A 243 2.47 -16.03 10.11
C ALA A 243 1.84 -17.16 10.95
N LYS A 244 0.56 -17.45 10.73
CA LYS A 244 -0.17 -18.52 11.41
C LYS A 244 0.45 -19.89 11.14
N ARG A 245 0.82 -20.19 9.89
CA ARG A 245 1.51 -21.46 9.55
C ARG A 245 2.86 -21.61 10.21
N GLU A 246 3.56 -20.51 10.46
CA GLU A 246 4.86 -20.48 11.11
C GLU A 246 4.75 -20.35 12.66
N GLY A 247 3.54 -20.47 13.21
CA GLY A 247 3.28 -20.39 14.65
C GLY A 247 3.42 -19.01 15.27
N ARG A 248 3.50 -17.95 14.43
CA ARG A 248 3.51 -16.57 14.94
C ARG A 248 2.09 -16.08 15.22
N VAL A 249 1.95 -15.32 16.29
CA VAL A 249 0.65 -14.76 16.73
C VAL A 249 0.56 -13.31 16.26
N PRO A 250 -0.33 -13.00 15.32
CA PRO A 250 -0.55 -11.63 14.89
C PRO A 250 -1.16 -10.75 15.99
N ALA A 251 -0.87 -9.46 15.91
CA ALA A 251 -1.51 -8.41 16.67
C ALA A 251 -2.27 -7.47 15.70
N TYR A 252 -3.46 -7.02 16.11
CA TYR A 252 -4.37 -6.19 15.33
C TYR A 252 -4.75 -4.96 16.14
N PHE A 253 -4.34 -3.79 15.70
CA PHE A 253 -4.57 -2.55 16.43
C PHE A 253 -5.51 -1.63 15.66
N ILE A 254 -6.46 -1.03 16.37
CA ILE A 254 -7.27 0.07 15.89
C ILE A 254 -6.89 1.31 16.71
N PHE A 255 -6.40 2.33 16.03
CA PHE A 255 -6.12 3.64 16.61
C PHE A 255 -7.11 4.63 16.03
N ARG A 256 -7.78 5.38 16.88
CA ARG A 256 -8.75 6.41 16.48
C ARG A 256 -8.12 7.79 16.56
N LYS A 257 -8.29 8.57 15.51
CA LYS A 257 -7.89 9.98 15.54
C LYS A 257 -8.79 10.75 16.50
N LYS A 258 -8.19 11.55 17.34
CA LYS A 258 -8.87 12.50 18.25
C LYS A 258 -9.54 13.64 17.50
#